data_eb8b94e56414f62721381e0cced75465
#
_entry.id   eb8b94e56414f62721381e0cced75465
#
_cell.length_a   1.000
_cell.length_b   1.000
_cell.length_c   1.000
_cell.angle_alpha   90.00
_cell.angle_beta   90.00
_cell.angle_gamma   90.00
#
_symmetry.space_group_name_H-M   'P 1'
#
loop_
_entity.id
_entity.type
_entity.pdbx_description
1 polymer ?
#
loop_
_entity_poly.entity_id
_entity_poly.type
_entity_poly.pdbx_seq_one_letter_code
_entity_poly.pdbx_strand_id
1 'polypeptide(L)'
;VNEVEGIFHTHAHDDHFAGLTTLVRTNHRIKYYTTALVRASVTKKLSSLMSIKEKTFEEFFEVCDLEFDVWNNIDGLEVRPVYSPHPVETNILFFRTLWKDGYATYAHLADVSSHDVLKKMVQENPQLPGISPSFMKKVWAEYLRPVQVKKIDIGGGMIHGKAVDFKTDKSDKIILAHTAHKLTQEEKIIGCGVTFGSMDTLIEGHEDYSLEFGADYLRKYYPDVELGEIHMLLNCERESVNAGTILLRDQEIPEHVYLVLTGVAELLSPHEKTSYPLSSGTLIGDLAVLFGLKSRGTYRTLSHIETLKIPAVLFKEFVKRNQLLKQIKNTQEKIEFLQQTWLFGESISSPIQSQIAQSMSLSKYKKGDSIECDGLMLVKEGKVELTGRGTDKAESQHVVWKGEFWGGEKMISSESKISCANAITQTQIYNISDTEILQQIPIVRWKMLEQTEKRE
;
A
#
# COMPACT_ATOMS: atom_id res chain seq x y z
N VAL A 1 -0.31 -4.66 0.54
CA VAL A 1 -0.48 -3.31 -0.04
C VAL A 1 0.48 -3.05 -1.20
N ASN A 2 1.64 -3.73 -1.26
CA ASN A 2 2.63 -3.51 -2.33
C ASN A 2 2.24 -4.16 -3.67
N GLU A 3 1.21 -4.99 -3.68
CA GLU A 3 0.60 -5.60 -4.89
C GLU A 3 -0.53 -4.74 -5.47
N VAL A 4 -0.87 -3.62 -4.81
CA VAL A 4 -1.95 -2.73 -5.28
C VAL A 4 -1.43 -1.86 -6.39
N GLU A 5 -1.88 -2.12 -7.62
CA GLU A 5 -1.51 -1.35 -8.81
C GLU A 5 -2.39 -0.11 -9.02
N GLY A 6 -3.63 -0.15 -8.54
CA GLY A 6 -4.56 0.95 -8.72
C GLY A 6 -5.65 1.02 -7.67
N ILE A 7 -6.12 2.22 -7.40
CA ILE A 7 -7.21 2.55 -6.48
C ILE A 7 -8.32 3.19 -7.27
N PHE A 8 -9.53 2.66 -7.17
CA PHE A 8 -10.74 3.28 -7.69
C PHE A 8 -11.53 3.85 -6.51
N HIS A 9 -11.57 5.19 -6.41
CA HIS A 9 -12.18 5.88 -5.28
C HIS A 9 -13.59 6.38 -5.61
N THR A 10 -14.54 6.06 -4.76
CA THR A 10 -15.95 6.38 -4.98
C THR A 10 -16.33 7.74 -4.40
N HIS A 11 -15.94 8.04 -3.16
CA HIS A 11 -16.25 9.29 -2.45
C HIS A 11 -15.44 9.44 -1.15
N ALA A 12 -15.50 10.61 -0.52
CA ALA A 12 -14.62 11.02 0.57
C ALA A 12 -15.17 10.79 2.00
N HIS A 13 -16.18 9.92 2.24
CA HIS A 13 -16.57 9.54 3.60
C HIS A 13 -15.48 8.73 4.31
N ASP A 14 -15.48 8.73 5.65
CA ASP A 14 -14.38 8.17 6.45
C ASP A 14 -14.19 6.68 6.24
N ASP A 15 -15.25 5.92 6.16
CA ASP A 15 -15.27 4.47 5.98
C ASP A 15 -14.87 4.03 4.55
N HIS A 16 -14.92 4.94 3.58
CA HIS A 16 -14.41 4.73 2.21
C HIS A 16 -13.03 5.35 1.98
N PHE A 17 -12.59 6.22 2.87
CA PHE A 17 -11.35 6.98 2.77
C PHE A 17 -10.23 6.43 3.66
N ALA A 18 -10.54 5.86 4.84
CA ALA A 18 -9.56 5.54 5.88
C ALA A 18 -8.41 4.64 5.38
N GLY A 19 -8.68 3.70 4.48
CA GLY A 19 -7.67 2.82 3.88
C GLY A 19 -6.60 3.55 3.08
N LEU A 20 -6.90 4.75 2.56
CA LEU A 20 -5.95 5.52 1.76
C LEU A 20 -4.71 5.94 2.56
N THR A 21 -4.88 6.23 3.85
CA THR A 21 -3.76 6.58 4.75
C THR A 21 -2.75 5.44 4.95
N THR A 22 -3.19 4.20 4.77
CA THR A 22 -2.30 3.04 4.77
C THR A 22 -1.56 2.90 3.43
N LEU A 23 -2.21 3.25 2.33
CA LEU A 23 -1.66 3.10 0.99
C LEU A 23 -0.59 4.13 0.63
N VAL A 24 -0.47 5.25 1.36
CA VAL A 24 0.69 6.16 1.22
C VAL A 24 2.03 5.51 1.63
N ARG A 25 1.98 4.34 2.26
CA ARG A 25 3.15 3.60 2.77
C ARG A 25 3.60 2.46 1.85
N THR A 26 3.13 2.43 0.62
CA THR A 26 3.57 1.46 -0.39
C THR A 26 4.98 1.77 -0.88
N ASN A 27 5.60 0.79 -1.52
CA ASN A 27 6.95 0.91 -2.09
C ASN A 27 6.97 1.55 -3.49
N HIS A 28 5.81 1.94 -4.00
CA HIS A 28 5.63 2.63 -5.29
C HIS A 28 4.44 3.58 -5.21
N ARG A 29 4.34 4.50 -6.17
CA ARG A 29 3.18 5.38 -6.33
C ARG A 29 2.06 4.59 -6.99
N ILE A 30 0.96 4.38 -6.24
CA ILE A 30 -0.20 3.67 -6.75
C ILE A 30 -0.97 4.59 -7.71
N LYS A 31 -1.43 4.06 -8.84
CA LYS A 31 -2.35 4.75 -9.75
C LYS A 31 -3.69 5.03 -9.06
N TYR A 32 -4.11 6.28 -9.06
CA TYR A 32 -5.31 6.73 -8.35
C TYR A 32 -6.37 7.17 -9.34
N TYR A 33 -7.42 6.37 -9.47
CA TYR A 33 -8.49 6.53 -10.44
C TYR A 33 -9.76 7.05 -9.77
N THR A 34 -10.24 8.21 -10.19
CA THR A 34 -11.55 8.76 -9.82
C THR A 34 -11.87 9.94 -10.73
N THR A 35 -13.07 10.54 -10.61
CA THR A 35 -13.36 11.80 -11.31
C THR A 35 -12.64 12.97 -10.63
N ALA A 36 -12.31 14.01 -11.40
CA ALA A 36 -11.65 15.21 -10.87
C ALA A 36 -12.37 15.84 -9.67
N LEU A 37 -13.70 15.76 -9.64
CA LEU A 37 -14.53 16.31 -8.55
C LEU A 37 -14.33 15.52 -7.24
N VAL A 38 -14.40 14.19 -7.29
CA VAL A 38 -14.13 13.33 -6.12
C VAL A 38 -12.67 13.47 -5.68
N ARG A 39 -11.74 13.52 -6.63
CA ARG A 39 -10.31 13.73 -6.33
C ARG A 39 -10.06 15.00 -5.54
N ALA A 40 -10.70 16.11 -5.91
CA ALA A 40 -10.54 17.37 -5.20
C ALA A 40 -10.95 17.26 -3.71
N SER A 41 -12.11 16.62 -3.44
CA SER A 41 -12.59 16.38 -2.08
C SER A 41 -11.65 15.46 -1.28
N VAL A 42 -11.18 14.38 -1.90
CA VAL A 42 -10.25 13.41 -1.27
C VAL A 42 -8.89 14.04 -1.00
N THR A 43 -8.33 14.78 -1.96
CA THR A 43 -7.05 15.47 -1.80
C THR A 43 -7.10 16.45 -0.63
N LYS A 44 -8.14 17.29 -0.56
CA LYS A 44 -8.34 18.22 0.55
C LYS A 44 -8.41 17.51 1.90
N LYS A 45 -9.16 16.40 1.98
CA LYS A 45 -9.31 15.62 3.20
C LYS A 45 -8.01 14.96 3.64
N LEU A 46 -7.29 14.29 2.73
CA LEU A 46 -6.01 13.67 3.03
C LEU A 46 -4.98 14.70 3.49
N SER A 47 -4.89 15.82 2.79
CA SER A 47 -3.95 16.90 3.10
C SER A 47 -4.23 17.50 4.49
N SER A 48 -5.50 17.71 4.83
CA SER A 48 -5.89 18.16 6.17
C SER A 48 -5.54 17.15 7.26
N LEU A 49 -5.82 15.85 7.01
CA LEU A 49 -5.56 14.79 7.98
C LEU A 49 -4.07 14.58 8.25
N MET A 50 -3.25 14.67 7.22
CA MET A 50 -1.80 14.49 7.30
C MET A 50 -1.03 15.80 7.59
N SER A 51 -1.72 16.94 7.67
CA SER A 51 -1.13 18.28 7.83
C SER A 51 -0.10 18.62 6.74
N ILE A 52 -0.42 18.28 5.49
CA ILE A 52 0.43 18.50 4.31
C ILE A 52 -0.25 19.45 3.31
N LYS A 53 0.51 19.97 2.34
CA LYS A 53 -0.04 20.78 1.25
C LYS A 53 -0.78 19.89 0.24
N GLU A 54 -1.87 20.36 -0.35
CA GLU A 54 -2.67 19.59 -1.32
C GLU A 54 -1.83 19.09 -2.51
N LYS A 55 -0.88 19.89 -3.01
CA LYS A 55 0.05 19.48 -4.07
C LYS A 55 0.87 18.24 -3.75
N THR A 56 1.03 17.90 -2.45
CA THR A 56 1.76 16.72 -2.01
C THR A 56 1.02 15.40 -2.29
N PHE A 57 -0.28 15.48 -2.61
CA PHE A 57 -1.07 14.30 -2.99
C PHE A 57 -0.45 13.52 -4.16
N GLU A 58 0.05 14.24 -5.17
CA GLU A 58 0.69 13.67 -6.35
C GLU A 58 2.08 13.05 -6.06
N GLU A 59 2.67 13.34 -4.89
CA GLU A 59 3.88 12.65 -4.43
C GLU A 59 3.57 11.23 -3.94
N PHE A 60 2.36 10.98 -3.45
CA PHE A 60 1.93 9.67 -2.97
C PHE A 60 1.28 8.82 -4.05
N PHE A 61 0.52 9.45 -4.95
CA PHE A 61 -0.30 8.77 -5.95
C PHE A 61 -0.02 9.28 -7.36
N GLU A 62 -0.09 8.38 -8.32
CA GLU A 62 -0.15 8.73 -9.73
C GLU A 62 -1.61 9.03 -10.09
N VAL A 63 -1.92 10.32 -10.28
CA VAL A 63 -3.29 10.75 -10.52
C VAL A 63 -3.73 10.42 -11.94
N CYS A 64 -4.82 9.67 -12.08
CA CYS A 64 -5.44 9.27 -13.33
C CYS A 64 -6.94 9.63 -13.30
N ASP A 65 -7.28 10.85 -13.73
CA ASP A 65 -8.67 11.29 -13.74
C ASP A 65 -9.52 10.52 -14.76
N LEU A 66 -10.66 10.00 -14.30
CA LEU A 66 -11.64 9.33 -15.14
C LEU A 66 -12.60 10.35 -15.77
N GLU A 67 -12.87 10.22 -17.04
CA GLU A 67 -13.94 10.94 -17.71
C GLU A 67 -15.29 10.43 -17.23
N PHE A 68 -16.16 11.38 -16.85
CA PHE A 68 -17.47 11.07 -16.29
C PHE A 68 -18.45 10.54 -17.34
N ASP A 69 -19.21 9.51 -16.99
CA ASP A 69 -20.26 8.86 -17.79
C ASP A 69 -19.78 8.25 -19.14
N VAL A 70 -18.49 7.97 -19.28
CA VAL A 70 -17.89 7.27 -20.42
C VAL A 70 -17.06 6.07 -19.97
N TRP A 71 -16.83 5.12 -20.84
CA TRP A 71 -15.93 3.99 -20.61
C TRP A 71 -14.47 4.44 -20.77
N ASN A 72 -13.74 4.49 -19.66
CA ASN A 72 -12.30 4.76 -19.62
C ASN A 72 -11.57 3.43 -19.74
N ASN A 73 -10.70 3.28 -20.72
CA ASN A 73 -9.88 2.06 -20.87
C ASN A 73 -8.60 2.17 -20.05
N ILE A 74 -8.35 1.20 -19.20
CA ILE A 74 -7.19 1.09 -18.33
C ILE A 74 -6.58 -0.30 -18.57
N ASP A 75 -5.68 -0.39 -19.53
CA ASP A 75 -4.96 -1.62 -19.88
C ASP A 75 -5.89 -2.85 -20.10
N GLY A 76 -7.04 -2.63 -20.73
CA GLY A 76 -8.04 -3.65 -21.02
C GLY A 76 -9.15 -3.78 -19.97
N LEU A 77 -9.02 -3.16 -18.82
CA LEU A 77 -10.12 -2.92 -17.88
C LEU A 77 -10.81 -1.61 -18.26
N GLU A 78 -12.09 -1.66 -18.60
CA GLU A 78 -12.88 -0.47 -18.87
C GLU A 78 -13.69 -0.08 -17.64
N VAL A 79 -13.63 1.19 -17.23
CA VAL A 79 -14.31 1.72 -16.07
C VAL A 79 -15.16 2.93 -16.43
N ARG A 80 -16.43 2.93 -15.98
CA ARG A 80 -17.38 4.03 -16.21
C ARG A 80 -17.87 4.56 -14.89
N PRO A 81 -17.44 5.76 -14.45
CA PRO A 81 -17.98 6.44 -13.29
C PRO A 81 -19.32 7.08 -13.64
N VAL A 82 -20.31 6.90 -12.78
CA VAL A 82 -21.65 7.51 -12.90
C VAL A 82 -22.02 8.15 -11.58
N TYR A 83 -22.62 9.33 -11.64
CA TYR A 83 -23.02 10.08 -10.46
C TYR A 83 -24.08 9.35 -9.62
N SER A 84 -23.88 9.36 -8.30
CA SER A 84 -24.84 8.88 -7.30
C SER A 84 -25.24 10.03 -6.37
N PRO A 85 -26.53 10.37 -6.22
CA PRO A 85 -26.96 11.37 -5.25
C PRO A 85 -26.67 10.92 -3.83
N HIS A 86 -25.69 11.56 -3.21
CA HIS A 86 -25.23 11.31 -1.85
C HIS A 86 -24.75 12.65 -1.25
N PRO A 87 -24.66 12.81 0.11
CA PRO A 87 -24.30 14.11 0.71
C PRO A 87 -22.95 14.68 0.29
N VAL A 88 -22.03 13.84 -0.19
CA VAL A 88 -20.76 14.24 -0.79
C VAL A 88 -20.69 13.76 -2.24
N GLU A 89 -19.79 14.34 -3.03
CA GLU A 89 -19.57 13.92 -4.41
C GLU A 89 -19.25 12.42 -4.47
N THR A 90 -20.16 11.65 -5.06
CA THR A 90 -20.09 10.19 -5.08
C THR A 90 -20.26 9.65 -6.49
N ASN A 91 -19.41 8.74 -6.87
CA ASN A 91 -19.52 7.95 -8.09
C ASN A 91 -19.81 6.48 -7.77
N ILE A 92 -20.77 5.92 -8.46
CA ILE A 92 -20.85 4.47 -8.66
C ILE A 92 -19.93 4.10 -9.82
N LEU A 93 -19.32 2.93 -9.75
CA LEU A 93 -18.32 2.50 -10.73
C LEU A 93 -18.78 1.22 -11.42
N PHE A 94 -18.90 1.26 -12.74
CA PHE A 94 -19.10 0.08 -13.55
C PHE A 94 -17.76 -0.35 -14.13
N PHE A 95 -17.47 -1.64 -14.04
CA PHE A 95 -16.28 -2.26 -14.58
C PHE A 95 -16.67 -3.30 -15.63
N ARG A 96 -15.93 -3.39 -16.71
CA ARG A 96 -16.03 -4.47 -17.66
C ARG A 96 -14.68 -4.79 -18.30
N THR A 97 -14.49 -6.03 -18.69
CA THR A 97 -13.36 -6.43 -19.52
C THR A 97 -13.82 -7.47 -20.53
N LEU A 98 -13.19 -7.49 -21.69
CA LEU A 98 -13.52 -8.44 -22.74
C LEU A 98 -13.04 -9.85 -22.35
N TRP A 99 -13.90 -10.82 -22.45
CA TRP A 99 -13.62 -12.23 -22.18
C TRP A 99 -14.22 -13.12 -23.29
N LYS A 100 -13.95 -14.44 -23.23
CA LYS A 100 -14.34 -15.41 -24.27
C LYS A 100 -15.83 -15.36 -24.71
N ASP A 101 -16.73 -15.06 -23.79
CA ASP A 101 -18.18 -15.03 -24.02
C ASP A 101 -18.76 -13.60 -24.09
N GLY A 102 -17.92 -12.59 -24.31
CA GLY A 102 -18.29 -11.18 -24.33
C GLY A 102 -17.67 -10.42 -23.16
N TYR A 103 -18.40 -9.45 -22.58
CA TYR A 103 -17.89 -8.68 -21.45
C TYR A 103 -18.20 -9.38 -20.13
N ALA A 104 -17.17 -9.61 -19.31
CA ALA A 104 -17.33 -9.82 -17.89
C ALA A 104 -17.55 -8.46 -17.20
N THR A 105 -18.57 -8.36 -16.32
CA THR A 105 -19.07 -7.08 -15.79
C THR A 105 -19.22 -7.09 -14.28
N TYR A 106 -18.81 -5.98 -13.65
CA TYR A 106 -18.98 -5.73 -12.21
C TYR A 106 -19.51 -4.32 -11.99
N ALA A 107 -20.40 -4.13 -11.01
CA ALA A 107 -20.84 -2.82 -10.56
C ALA A 107 -20.61 -2.63 -9.07
N HIS A 108 -19.87 -1.58 -8.71
CA HIS A 108 -19.69 -1.11 -7.35
C HIS A 108 -20.57 0.13 -7.14
N LEU A 109 -21.70 -0.03 -6.48
CA LEU A 109 -22.65 1.07 -6.31
C LEU A 109 -22.27 2.04 -5.19
N ALA A 110 -21.12 1.87 -4.54
CA ALA A 110 -20.68 2.73 -3.44
C ALA A 110 -21.78 2.89 -2.36
N ASP A 111 -22.02 4.11 -1.90
CA ASP A 111 -23.15 4.48 -1.08
C ASP A 111 -24.27 5.06 -1.96
N VAL A 112 -25.45 4.50 -1.86
CA VAL A 112 -26.60 4.86 -2.69
C VAL A 112 -27.78 5.29 -1.84
N SER A 113 -28.48 6.34 -2.25
CA SER A 113 -29.74 6.73 -1.62
C SER A 113 -30.85 5.75 -1.99
N SER A 114 -31.68 5.36 -1.02
CA SER A 114 -32.85 4.50 -1.28
C SER A 114 -33.86 5.20 -2.23
N HIS A 115 -34.67 4.39 -2.89
CA HIS A 115 -35.67 4.87 -3.83
C HIS A 115 -36.62 5.91 -3.21
N ASP A 116 -37.04 5.68 -1.95
CA ASP A 116 -37.92 6.60 -1.23
C ASP A 116 -37.24 7.94 -0.94
N VAL A 117 -35.93 7.92 -0.66
CA VAL A 117 -35.13 9.14 -0.45
C VAL A 117 -34.98 9.90 -1.76
N LEU A 118 -34.63 9.21 -2.85
CA LEU A 118 -34.54 9.84 -4.17
C LEU A 118 -35.86 10.50 -4.59
N LYS A 119 -37.00 9.85 -4.35
CA LYS A 119 -38.31 10.45 -4.62
C LYS A 119 -38.54 11.73 -3.83
N LYS A 120 -38.14 11.78 -2.57
CA LYS A 120 -38.27 13.01 -1.71
C LYS A 120 -37.34 14.12 -2.17
N MET A 121 -36.24 13.82 -2.82
CA MET A 121 -35.31 14.80 -3.37
C MET A 121 -35.79 15.42 -4.70
N VAL A 122 -36.79 14.83 -5.34
CA VAL A 122 -37.29 15.30 -6.64
C VAL A 122 -37.95 16.70 -6.48
N GLN A 123 -37.48 17.62 -7.30
CA GLN A 123 -38.03 18.98 -7.43
C GLN A 123 -38.31 19.28 -8.90
N GLU A 124 -39.53 19.80 -9.16
CA GLU A 124 -39.90 20.26 -10.49
C GLU A 124 -39.39 21.68 -10.77
N ASN A 125 -39.24 22.47 -9.70
CA ASN A 125 -38.69 23.83 -9.82
C ASN A 125 -37.15 23.79 -9.75
N PRO A 126 -36.42 24.12 -10.86
CA PRO A 126 -34.96 24.06 -10.90
C PRO A 126 -34.26 25.10 -9.99
N GLN A 127 -34.99 26.06 -9.41
CA GLN A 127 -34.45 27.04 -8.46
C GLN A 127 -34.42 26.53 -7.02
N LEU A 128 -35.07 25.39 -6.73
CA LEU A 128 -35.08 24.78 -5.41
C LEU A 128 -34.03 23.68 -5.34
N PRO A 129 -33.40 23.46 -4.16
CA PRO A 129 -32.45 22.35 -3.96
C PRO A 129 -33.14 21.00 -4.19
N GLY A 130 -32.52 20.13 -5.00
CA GLY A 130 -33.08 18.82 -5.28
C GLY A 130 -32.61 18.30 -6.64
N ILE A 131 -33.22 17.21 -7.09
CA ILE A 131 -32.93 16.57 -8.37
C ILE A 131 -34.15 16.62 -9.30
N SER A 132 -33.92 16.73 -10.61
CA SER A 132 -35.04 16.70 -11.56
C SER A 132 -35.63 15.29 -11.68
N PRO A 133 -36.94 15.15 -12.05
CA PRO A 133 -37.55 13.83 -12.28
C PRO A 133 -36.82 13.01 -13.33
N SER A 134 -36.32 13.65 -14.39
CA SER A 134 -35.54 12.97 -15.44
C SER A 134 -34.21 12.44 -14.92
N PHE A 135 -33.52 13.21 -14.09
CA PHE A 135 -32.27 12.81 -13.46
C PHE A 135 -32.48 11.64 -12.47
N MET A 136 -33.51 11.71 -11.62
CA MET A 136 -33.87 10.58 -10.74
C MET A 136 -34.11 9.31 -11.54
N LYS A 137 -34.86 9.39 -12.66
CA LYS A 137 -35.12 8.24 -13.53
C LYS A 137 -33.82 7.67 -14.11
N LYS A 138 -32.88 8.53 -14.55
CA LYS A 138 -31.56 8.13 -15.05
C LYS A 138 -30.77 7.41 -13.97
N VAL A 139 -30.63 7.98 -12.79
CA VAL A 139 -29.91 7.40 -11.65
C VAL A 139 -30.47 6.02 -11.30
N TRP A 140 -31.78 5.92 -11.21
CA TRP A 140 -32.46 4.67 -10.86
C TRP A 140 -32.23 3.58 -11.91
N ALA A 141 -32.24 3.94 -13.19
CA ALA A 141 -31.93 3.02 -14.29
C ALA A 141 -30.49 2.52 -14.21
N GLU A 142 -29.54 3.37 -13.82
CA GLU A 142 -28.13 2.94 -13.60
C GLU A 142 -28.01 2.04 -12.37
N TYR A 143 -28.71 2.30 -11.27
CA TYR A 143 -28.70 1.43 -10.10
C TYR A 143 -29.19 0.00 -10.42
N LEU A 144 -30.22 -0.13 -11.25
CA LEU A 144 -30.81 -1.41 -11.69
C LEU A 144 -30.18 -1.97 -12.97
N ARG A 145 -29.13 -1.36 -13.53
CA ARG A 145 -28.44 -1.88 -14.73
C ARG A 145 -27.90 -3.28 -14.46
N PRO A 146 -28.32 -4.32 -15.18
CA PRO A 146 -27.87 -5.69 -14.96
C PRO A 146 -26.36 -5.84 -15.24
N VAL A 147 -25.69 -6.61 -14.37
CA VAL A 147 -24.28 -7.01 -14.50
C VAL A 147 -24.11 -8.41 -13.92
N GLN A 148 -22.98 -9.07 -14.17
CA GLN A 148 -22.73 -10.39 -13.60
C GLN A 148 -22.58 -10.32 -12.08
N VAL A 149 -21.80 -9.37 -11.55
CA VAL A 149 -21.70 -9.17 -10.10
C VAL A 149 -21.97 -7.71 -9.76
N LYS A 150 -22.82 -7.49 -8.75
CA LYS A 150 -23.16 -6.15 -8.26
C LYS A 150 -23.01 -6.08 -6.75
N LYS A 151 -22.22 -5.12 -6.27
CA LYS A 151 -22.14 -4.76 -4.84
C LYS A 151 -23.07 -3.58 -4.58
N ILE A 152 -24.00 -3.71 -3.66
CA ILE A 152 -24.95 -2.67 -3.24
C ILE A 152 -24.83 -2.36 -1.77
N ASP A 153 -25.00 -1.07 -1.44
CA ASP A 153 -25.13 -0.55 -0.10
C ASP A 153 -26.54 -0.83 0.45
N ILE A 154 -26.64 -1.44 1.63
CA ILE A 154 -27.89 -1.65 2.38
C ILE A 154 -27.79 -1.12 3.81
N GLY A 155 -26.95 -0.11 4.06
CA GLY A 155 -26.78 0.51 5.38
C GLY A 155 -28.07 1.03 5.99
N GLY A 156 -29.07 1.32 5.14
CA GLY A 156 -30.38 1.81 5.54
C GLY A 156 -30.36 3.28 5.98
N GLY A 157 -31.49 3.81 6.35
CA GLY A 157 -31.62 5.17 6.82
C GLY A 157 -31.71 6.24 5.71
N MET A 158 -31.35 7.48 6.03
CA MET A 158 -31.59 8.62 5.15
C MET A 158 -30.68 8.66 3.91
N ILE A 159 -29.46 8.16 4.03
CA ILE A 159 -28.41 8.32 3.01
C ILE A 159 -27.93 7.01 2.42
N HIS A 160 -28.47 5.88 2.85
CA HIS A 160 -28.09 4.55 2.40
C HIS A 160 -29.25 3.81 1.77
N GLY A 161 -28.92 2.85 0.89
CA GLY A 161 -29.87 2.02 0.18
C GLY A 161 -30.58 0.98 1.06
N LYS A 162 -31.54 0.31 0.44
CA LYS A 162 -32.28 -0.81 1.04
C LYS A 162 -32.28 -1.99 0.08
N ALA A 163 -32.04 -3.18 0.58
CA ALA A 163 -32.06 -4.39 -0.25
C ALA A 163 -33.36 -4.52 -1.08
N VAL A 164 -34.52 -4.20 -0.48
CA VAL A 164 -35.85 -4.30 -1.13
C VAL A 164 -35.95 -3.47 -2.41
N ASP A 165 -35.21 -2.37 -2.52
CA ASP A 165 -35.20 -1.49 -3.70
C ASP A 165 -34.63 -2.21 -4.94
N PHE A 166 -33.83 -3.25 -4.73
CA PHE A 166 -33.20 -4.05 -5.79
C PHE A 166 -33.92 -5.37 -6.07
N LYS A 167 -35.14 -5.57 -5.56
CA LYS A 167 -35.93 -6.79 -5.77
C LYS A 167 -36.19 -7.13 -7.25
N THR A 168 -36.15 -6.13 -8.12
CA THR A 168 -36.35 -6.29 -9.58
C THR A 168 -35.05 -6.28 -10.36
N ASP A 169 -33.91 -6.16 -9.70
CA ASP A 169 -32.59 -6.23 -10.35
C ASP A 169 -32.38 -7.61 -10.96
N LYS A 170 -31.75 -7.64 -12.15
CA LYS A 170 -31.52 -8.85 -12.94
C LYS A 170 -30.06 -9.22 -13.04
N SER A 171 -29.21 -8.70 -12.16
CA SER A 171 -27.81 -9.08 -12.07
C SER A 171 -27.69 -10.55 -11.59
N ASP A 172 -26.70 -11.27 -12.09
CA ASP A 172 -26.55 -12.70 -11.81
C ASP A 172 -26.21 -12.94 -10.33
N LYS A 173 -25.38 -12.07 -9.73
CA LYS A 173 -25.03 -12.10 -8.32
C LYS A 173 -25.10 -10.71 -7.71
N ILE A 174 -25.84 -10.58 -6.60
CA ILE A 174 -25.93 -9.35 -5.82
C ILE A 174 -25.27 -9.56 -4.46
N ILE A 175 -24.31 -8.70 -4.13
CA ILE A 175 -23.59 -8.67 -2.87
C ILE A 175 -24.15 -7.52 -2.03
N LEU A 176 -24.75 -7.86 -0.88
CA LEU A 176 -25.28 -6.91 0.09
C LEU A 176 -24.17 -6.52 1.06
N ALA A 177 -23.82 -5.25 1.06
CA ALA A 177 -22.68 -4.70 1.81
C ALA A 177 -23.11 -3.48 2.65
N HIS A 178 -22.16 -2.90 3.39
CA HIS A 178 -22.34 -1.70 4.19
C HIS A 178 -23.41 -1.85 5.28
N THR A 179 -23.44 -3.00 5.93
CA THR A 179 -24.37 -3.28 7.02
C THR A 179 -23.70 -3.98 8.20
N ALA A 180 -24.08 -3.59 9.41
CA ALA A 180 -23.61 -4.22 10.65
C ALA A 180 -24.54 -5.34 11.15
N HIS A 181 -25.73 -5.48 10.58
CA HIS A 181 -26.67 -6.53 11.00
C HIS A 181 -26.53 -7.81 10.17
N LYS A 182 -26.96 -8.93 10.74
CA LYS A 182 -27.08 -10.18 10.00
C LYS A 182 -28.25 -10.05 9.00
N LEU A 183 -28.02 -10.45 7.75
CA LEU A 183 -29.04 -10.41 6.71
C LEU A 183 -30.30 -11.18 7.13
N THR A 184 -31.45 -10.55 6.95
CA THR A 184 -32.78 -11.15 7.12
C THR A 184 -33.06 -12.17 6.00
N GLN A 185 -34.10 -12.96 6.14
CA GLN A 185 -34.51 -13.90 5.08
C GLN A 185 -34.97 -13.17 3.81
N GLU A 186 -35.62 -12.02 3.97
CA GLU A 186 -36.06 -11.16 2.84
C GLU A 186 -34.88 -10.60 2.07
N GLU A 187 -33.83 -10.13 2.77
CA GLU A 187 -32.59 -9.66 2.15
C GLU A 187 -31.84 -10.78 1.41
N LYS A 188 -31.78 -11.98 2.00
CA LYS A 188 -31.14 -13.14 1.39
C LYS A 188 -31.82 -13.64 0.11
N ILE A 189 -33.10 -13.32 -0.12
CA ILE A 189 -33.79 -13.59 -1.40
C ILE A 189 -33.28 -12.65 -2.50
N ILE A 190 -32.76 -11.45 -2.13
CA ILE A 190 -32.29 -10.44 -3.07
C ILE A 190 -30.81 -10.61 -3.37
N GLY A 191 -30.02 -10.90 -2.34
CA GLY A 191 -28.57 -11.04 -2.50
C GLY A 191 -27.90 -11.79 -1.34
N CYS A 192 -26.58 -11.95 -1.42
CA CYS A 192 -25.77 -12.60 -0.39
C CYS A 192 -24.92 -11.57 0.36
N GLY A 193 -24.59 -11.88 1.61
CA GLY A 193 -23.51 -11.18 2.33
C GLY A 193 -22.15 -11.72 1.92
N VAL A 194 -21.10 -10.99 2.29
CA VAL A 194 -19.70 -11.39 2.10
C VAL A 194 -19.09 -11.73 3.46
N THR A 195 -18.40 -12.85 3.52
CA THR A 195 -17.59 -13.20 4.69
C THR A 195 -16.24 -12.53 4.55
N PHE A 196 -15.73 -11.91 5.63
CA PHE A 196 -14.40 -11.34 5.63
C PHE A 196 -13.34 -12.38 5.20
N GLY A 197 -12.47 -12.00 4.28
CA GLY A 197 -11.43 -12.88 3.75
C GLY A 197 -11.89 -13.83 2.64
N SER A 198 -13.18 -13.81 2.23
CA SER A 198 -13.62 -14.54 1.04
C SER A 198 -13.32 -13.75 -0.23
N MET A 199 -13.09 -14.48 -1.32
CA MET A 199 -12.76 -13.93 -2.64
C MET A 199 -13.77 -14.43 -3.68
N ASP A 200 -14.15 -13.56 -4.60
CA ASP A 200 -14.97 -13.86 -5.76
C ASP A 200 -14.19 -13.59 -7.03
N THR A 201 -14.06 -14.57 -7.90
CA THR A 201 -13.33 -14.47 -9.14
C THR A 201 -14.30 -14.44 -10.33
N LEU A 202 -14.32 -13.34 -11.08
CA LEU A 202 -15.10 -13.21 -12.32
C LEU A 202 -14.44 -13.88 -13.52
N ILE A 203 -13.11 -13.79 -13.59
CA ILE A 203 -12.28 -14.35 -14.64
C ILE A 203 -11.10 -15.03 -13.98
N GLU A 204 -10.99 -16.34 -14.16
CA GLU A 204 -9.81 -17.07 -13.71
C GLU A 204 -8.66 -16.85 -14.70
N GLY A 205 -7.55 -16.27 -14.21
CA GLY A 205 -6.31 -16.14 -14.96
C GLY A 205 -5.59 -17.49 -15.08
N HIS A 206 -4.89 -17.67 -16.20
CA HIS A 206 -4.04 -18.85 -16.40
C HIS A 206 -2.57 -18.59 -16.00
N GLU A 207 -2.20 -17.32 -15.84
CA GLU A 207 -0.85 -16.93 -15.45
C GLU A 207 -0.71 -16.88 -13.93
N ASP A 208 0.41 -17.34 -13.45
CA ASP A 208 0.71 -17.44 -12.03
C ASP A 208 1.55 -16.23 -11.57
N TYR A 209 0.92 -15.07 -11.53
CA TYR A 209 1.56 -13.81 -11.10
C TYR A 209 2.17 -13.89 -9.70
N SER A 210 1.66 -14.77 -8.83
CA SER A 210 2.19 -14.90 -7.48
C SER A 210 3.62 -15.46 -7.48
N LEU A 211 3.96 -16.33 -8.42
CA LEU A 211 5.34 -16.83 -8.58
C LEU A 211 6.27 -15.79 -9.21
N GLU A 212 5.76 -14.95 -10.11
CA GLU A 212 6.53 -13.82 -10.66
C GLU A 212 6.88 -12.83 -9.54
N PHE A 213 5.92 -12.46 -8.69
CA PHE A 213 6.18 -11.66 -7.49
C PHE A 213 7.18 -12.34 -6.56
N GLY A 214 7.03 -13.66 -6.34
CA GLY A 214 7.97 -14.44 -5.54
C GLY A 214 9.40 -14.38 -6.07
N ALA A 215 9.58 -14.49 -7.40
CA ALA A 215 10.86 -14.34 -8.06
C ALA A 215 11.45 -12.95 -7.82
N ASP A 216 10.67 -11.90 -8.01
CA ASP A 216 11.08 -10.51 -7.81
C ASP A 216 11.47 -10.24 -6.35
N TYR A 217 10.70 -10.75 -5.38
CA TYR A 217 11.05 -10.61 -3.97
C TYR A 217 12.37 -11.29 -3.64
N LEU A 218 12.57 -12.54 -4.09
CA LEU A 218 13.81 -13.29 -3.82
C LEU A 218 15.01 -12.62 -4.50
N ARG A 219 14.86 -12.06 -5.70
CA ARG A 219 15.92 -11.29 -6.38
C ARG A 219 16.30 -10.02 -5.62
N LYS A 220 15.36 -9.35 -4.95
CA LYS A 220 15.63 -8.20 -4.08
C LYS A 220 16.46 -8.59 -2.83
N TYR A 221 16.27 -9.80 -2.31
CA TYR A 221 17.11 -10.32 -1.23
C TYR A 221 18.48 -10.81 -1.73
N TYR A 222 18.51 -11.45 -2.90
CA TYR A 222 19.66 -12.16 -3.43
C TYR A 222 19.95 -11.78 -4.89
N PRO A 223 20.34 -10.52 -5.16
CA PRO A 223 20.46 -10.01 -6.54
C PRO A 223 21.55 -10.73 -7.36
N ASP A 224 22.58 -11.25 -6.71
CA ASP A 224 23.72 -11.91 -7.37
C ASP A 224 23.48 -13.43 -7.58
N VAL A 225 22.33 -13.96 -7.13
CA VAL A 225 21.99 -15.37 -7.29
C VAL A 225 21.36 -15.61 -8.67
N GLU A 226 21.82 -16.64 -9.35
CA GLU A 226 21.27 -17.00 -10.66
C GLU A 226 19.80 -17.38 -10.60
N LEU A 227 19.06 -17.00 -11.64
CA LEU A 227 17.61 -17.19 -11.70
C LEU A 227 17.19 -18.67 -11.52
N GLY A 228 17.99 -19.60 -12.03
CA GLY A 228 17.75 -21.03 -11.84
C GLY A 228 17.76 -21.49 -10.38
N GLU A 229 18.63 -20.91 -9.55
CA GLU A 229 18.66 -21.16 -8.10
C GLU A 229 17.45 -20.54 -7.40
N ILE A 230 17.01 -19.35 -7.83
CA ILE A 230 15.77 -18.72 -7.35
C ILE A 230 14.56 -19.59 -7.69
N HIS A 231 14.46 -20.09 -8.93
CA HIS A 231 13.36 -20.96 -9.36
C HIS A 231 13.30 -22.27 -8.56
N MET A 232 14.43 -22.76 -8.06
CA MET A 232 14.44 -23.93 -7.19
C MET A 232 13.65 -23.66 -5.90
N LEU A 233 13.77 -22.47 -5.29
CA LEU A 233 12.97 -22.10 -4.13
C LEU A 233 11.49 -21.92 -4.50
N LEU A 234 11.20 -21.33 -5.67
CA LEU A 234 9.82 -21.12 -6.12
C LEU A 234 9.06 -22.43 -6.41
N ASN A 235 9.77 -23.52 -6.64
CA ASN A 235 9.18 -24.85 -6.84
C ASN A 235 8.75 -25.55 -5.54
N CYS A 236 8.70 -24.81 -4.42
CA CYS A 236 8.19 -25.32 -3.15
C CYS A 236 6.66 -25.26 -3.08
N GLU A 237 6.11 -25.89 -2.02
CA GLU A 237 4.67 -25.91 -1.77
C GLU A 237 4.10 -24.50 -1.58
N ARG A 238 3.01 -24.19 -2.28
CA ARG A 238 2.22 -22.99 -2.03
C ARG A 238 1.07 -23.31 -1.10
N GLU A 239 0.86 -22.44 -0.14
CA GLU A 239 -0.18 -22.57 0.86
C GLU A 239 -1.04 -21.29 0.88
N SER A 240 -2.34 -21.49 0.75
CA SER A 240 -3.35 -20.43 0.86
C SER A 240 -3.88 -20.43 2.28
N VAL A 241 -3.73 -19.32 3.00
CA VAL A 241 -3.96 -19.25 4.44
C VAL A 241 -4.95 -18.13 4.78
N ASN A 242 -5.97 -18.47 5.56
CA ASN A 242 -6.99 -17.52 6.00
C ASN A 242 -6.46 -16.52 7.04
N ALA A 243 -7.12 -15.37 7.13
CA ALA A 243 -6.85 -14.38 8.17
C ALA A 243 -6.98 -14.97 9.57
N GLY A 244 -6.11 -14.54 10.49
CA GLY A 244 -6.08 -15.00 11.88
C GLY A 244 -5.33 -16.32 12.12
N THR A 245 -4.76 -16.92 11.09
CA THR A 245 -3.98 -18.17 11.20
C THR A 245 -2.56 -17.91 11.68
N ILE A 246 -2.06 -18.73 12.59
CA ILE A 246 -0.69 -18.66 13.09
C ILE A 246 0.22 -19.47 12.17
N LEU A 247 1.22 -18.83 11.60
CA LEU A 247 2.24 -19.46 10.73
C LEU A 247 3.41 -20.02 11.54
N LEU A 248 3.84 -19.28 12.57
CA LEU A 248 4.97 -19.63 13.43
C LEU A 248 4.72 -19.07 14.83
N ARG A 249 4.90 -19.88 15.85
CA ARG A 249 4.70 -19.46 17.25
C ARG A 249 5.98 -18.94 17.88
N ASP A 250 5.81 -18.07 18.87
CA ASP A 250 6.92 -17.69 19.75
C ASP A 250 7.61 -18.93 20.39
N GLN A 251 8.93 -18.91 20.48
CA GLN A 251 9.79 -19.99 20.98
C GLN A 251 9.74 -21.30 20.17
N GLU A 252 9.06 -21.35 19.06
CA GLU A 252 9.07 -22.46 18.13
C GLU A 252 10.36 -22.46 17.28
N ILE A 253 10.92 -23.64 17.01
CA ILE A 253 11.99 -23.81 16.02
C ILE A 253 11.34 -24.04 14.67
N PRO A 254 11.50 -23.15 13.68
CA PRO A 254 10.80 -23.29 12.42
C PRO A 254 11.36 -24.43 11.57
N GLU A 255 10.48 -25.27 11.06
CA GLU A 255 10.80 -26.31 10.08
C GLU A 255 10.76 -25.81 8.63
N HIS A 256 10.18 -24.63 8.43
CA HIS A 256 10.02 -23.97 7.14
C HIS A 256 10.32 -22.47 7.24
N VAL A 257 10.73 -21.91 6.12
CA VAL A 257 10.72 -20.46 5.87
C VAL A 257 9.50 -20.17 5.01
N TYR A 258 8.70 -19.19 5.39
CA TYR A 258 7.54 -18.75 4.62
C TYR A 258 7.86 -17.45 3.87
N LEU A 259 7.77 -17.48 2.54
CA LEU A 259 7.77 -16.27 1.74
C LEU A 259 6.32 -15.84 1.51
N VAL A 260 5.91 -14.71 2.05
CA VAL A 260 4.58 -14.14 1.81
C VAL A 260 4.51 -13.65 0.37
N LEU A 261 3.74 -14.32 -0.48
CA LEU A 261 3.56 -13.94 -1.89
C LEU A 261 2.56 -12.78 -2.01
N THR A 262 1.41 -12.89 -1.35
CA THR A 262 0.35 -11.86 -1.33
C THR A 262 -0.24 -11.70 0.06
N GLY A 263 -0.80 -10.53 0.33
CA GLY A 263 -1.50 -10.21 1.58
C GLY A 263 -0.58 -9.70 2.70
N VAL A 264 -1.05 -9.76 3.94
CA VAL A 264 -0.39 -9.19 5.11
C VAL A 264 -0.41 -10.16 6.29
N ALA A 265 0.75 -10.36 6.90
CA ALA A 265 0.91 -11.00 8.21
C ALA A 265 1.30 -9.95 9.26
N GLU A 266 1.40 -10.36 10.51
CA GLU A 266 1.94 -9.54 11.60
C GLU A 266 2.88 -10.36 12.49
N LEU A 267 3.85 -9.68 13.06
CA LEU A 267 4.68 -10.20 14.14
C LEU A 267 4.18 -9.66 15.48
N LEU A 268 3.76 -10.55 16.35
CA LEU A 268 3.38 -10.28 17.73
C LEU A 268 4.57 -10.59 18.63
N SER A 269 5.20 -9.53 19.18
CA SER A 269 6.30 -9.67 20.14
C SER A 269 5.74 -9.82 21.56
N PRO A 270 6.10 -10.85 22.32
CA PRO A 270 5.65 -11.01 23.70
C PRO A 270 6.24 -9.95 24.66
N HIS A 271 7.35 -9.32 24.28
CA HIS A 271 8.05 -8.33 25.09
C HIS A 271 7.64 -6.88 24.77
N GLU A 272 7.11 -6.65 23.59
CA GLU A 272 6.64 -5.35 23.11
C GLU A 272 5.14 -5.44 22.91
N LYS A 273 4.35 -4.61 23.58
CA LYS A 273 2.89 -4.58 23.43
C LYS A 273 2.43 -4.05 22.06
N THR A 274 3.24 -4.26 21.02
CA THR A 274 3.06 -3.78 19.66
C THR A 274 3.04 -4.94 18.69
N SER A 275 2.26 -4.81 17.62
CA SER A 275 2.32 -5.70 16.48
C SER A 275 3.00 -4.98 15.31
N TYR A 276 3.78 -5.73 14.54
CA TYR A 276 4.46 -5.21 13.37
C TYR A 276 3.84 -5.84 12.12
N PRO A 277 3.20 -5.06 11.23
CA PRO A 277 2.66 -5.59 9.98
C PRO A 277 3.79 -6.00 9.03
N LEU A 278 3.63 -7.16 8.43
CA LEU A 278 4.55 -7.77 7.49
C LEU A 278 3.84 -7.92 6.14
N SER A 279 4.28 -7.16 5.15
CA SER A 279 3.70 -7.18 3.81
C SER A 279 4.23 -8.35 2.97
N SER A 280 3.67 -8.49 1.78
CA SER A 280 4.21 -9.38 0.74
C SER A 280 5.70 -9.18 0.53
N GLY A 281 6.36 -10.25 0.15
CA GLY A 281 7.80 -10.34 0.03
C GLY A 281 8.54 -10.62 1.35
N THR A 282 7.88 -10.60 2.51
CA THR A 282 8.54 -10.90 3.78
C THR A 282 8.90 -12.38 3.88
N LEU A 283 10.13 -12.67 4.30
CA LEU A 283 10.58 -14.00 4.71
C LEU A 283 10.32 -14.17 6.21
N ILE A 284 9.48 -15.15 6.57
CA ILE A 284 9.17 -15.47 7.97
C ILE A 284 9.93 -16.71 8.39
N GLY A 285 10.68 -16.61 9.49
CA GLY A 285 11.45 -17.72 10.06
C GLY A 285 12.84 -17.93 9.48
N ASP A 286 13.26 -17.19 8.46
CA ASP A 286 14.52 -17.32 7.75
C ASP A 286 15.76 -17.24 8.66
N LEU A 287 15.87 -16.21 9.49
CA LEU A 287 16.99 -16.05 10.43
C LEU A 287 16.98 -17.13 11.51
N ALA A 288 15.81 -17.50 12.01
CA ALA A 288 15.69 -18.57 13.00
C ALA A 288 16.14 -19.92 12.42
N VAL A 289 15.75 -20.22 11.17
CA VAL A 289 16.21 -21.40 10.43
C VAL A 289 17.72 -21.37 10.23
N LEU A 290 18.29 -20.27 9.73
CA LEU A 290 19.72 -20.20 9.40
C LEU A 290 20.62 -20.35 10.62
N PHE A 291 20.24 -19.77 11.73
CA PHE A 291 21.06 -19.76 12.95
C PHE A 291 20.65 -20.82 13.98
N GLY A 292 19.65 -21.65 13.68
CA GLY A 292 19.15 -22.67 14.60
C GLY A 292 18.52 -22.07 15.87
N LEU A 293 17.89 -20.90 15.73
CA LEU A 293 17.29 -20.16 16.83
C LEU A 293 15.78 -20.46 16.93
N LYS A 294 15.23 -20.20 18.10
CA LYS A 294 13.79 -20.14 18.31
C LYS A 294 13.23 -18.84 17.76
N SER A 295 11.98 -18.86 17.29
CA SER A 295 11.24 -17.65 16.93
C SER A 295 11.16 -16.68 18.10
N ARG A 296 11.33 -15.39 17.83
CA ARG A 296 11.27 -14.30 18.82
C ARG A 296 9.87 -13.69 18.96
N GLY A 297 8.86 -14.31 18.38
CA GLY A 297 7.48 -13.88 18.46
C GLY A 297 6.56 -14.78 17.65
N THR A 298 5.27 -14.49 17.71
CA THR A 298 4.25 -15.22 16.96
C THR A 298 3.92 -14.48 15.67
N TYR A 299 4.01 -15.19 14.54
CA TYR A 299 3.61 -14.69 13.23
C TYR A 299 2.20 -15.16 12.91
N ARG A 300 1.31 -14.21 12.63
CA ARG A 300 -0.11 -14.46 12.34
C ARG A 300 -0.54 -13.71 11.08
N THR A 301 -1.44 -14.29 10.29
CA THR A 301 -2.01 -13.64 9.13
C THR A 301 -3.03 -12.58 9.53
N LEU A 302 -2.97 -11.38 8.96
CA LEU A 302 -3.98 -10.31 9.12
C LEU A 302 -5.05 -10.36 8.04
N SER A 303 -4.68 -10.80 6.85
CA SER A 303 -5.58 -11.00 5.71
C SER A 303 -5.50 -12.46 5.23
N HIS A 304 -6.29 -12.81 4.24
CA HIS A 304 -5.96 -13.97 3.41
C HIS A 304 -4.61 -13.75 2.77
N ILE A 305 -3.72 -14.74 2.85
CA ILE A 305 -2.39 -14.70 2.24
C ILE A 305 -2.16 -15.94 1.36
N GLU A 306 -1.37 -15.76 0.32
CA GLU A 306 -0.66 -16.85 -0.33
C GLU A 306 0.81 -16.83 0.10
N THR A 307 1.34 -17.97 0.43
CA THR A 307 2.72 -18.12 0.90
C THR A 307 3.39 -19.31 0.26
N LEU A 308 4.68 -19.16 0.01
CA LEU A 308 5.58 -20.25 -0.39
C LEU A 308 6.22 -20.84 0.86
N LYS A 309 6.05 -22.14 1.06
CA LYS A 309 6.54 -22.88 2.22
C LYS A 309 7.84 -23.60 1.87
N ILE A 310 8.94 -22.98 2.20
CA ILE A 310 10.29 -23.45 1.86
C ILE A 310 10.82 -24.31 3.01
N PRO A 311 11.12 -25.60 2.80
CA PRO A 311 11.70 -26.44 3.86
C PRO A 311 13.02 -25.89 4.40
N ALA A 312 13.19 -25.90 5.73
CA ALA A 312 14.37 -25.35 6.40
C ALA A 312 15.70 -25.94 5.87
N VAL A 313 15.70 -27.24 5.55
CA VAL A 313 16.88 -27.91 4.98
C VAL A 313 17.22 -27.35 3.61
N LEU A 314 16.21 -27.16 2.74
CA LEU A 314 16.40 -26.59 1.40
C LEU A 314 16.93 -25.16 1.49
N PHE A 315 16.34 -24.34 2.34
CA PHE A 315 16.76 -22.94 2.51
C PHE A 315 18.20 -22.83 3.03
N LYS A 316 18.60 -23.68 4.00
CA LYS A 316 19.99 -23.74 4.49
C LYS A 316 20.98 -24.12 3.39
N GLU A 317 20.67 -25.13 2.60
CA GLU A 317 21.55 -25.55 1.49
C GLU A 317 21.60 -24.49 0.38
N PHE A 318 20.49 -23.82 0.06
CA PHE A 318 20.46 -22.68 -0.85
C PHE A 318 21.42 -21.56 -0.40
N VAL A 319 21.32 -21.15 0.88
CA VAL A 319 22.18 -20.10 1.45
C VAL A 319 23.65 -20.52 1.47
N LYS A 320 23.94 -21.78 1.81
CA LYS A 320 25.29 -22.32 1.85
C LYS A 320 25.90 -22.41 0.45
N ARG A 321 25.16 -22.97 -0.50
CA ARG A 321 25.59 -23.16 -1.90
C ARG A 321 25.93 -21.84 -2.57
N ASN A 322 25.13 -20.83 -2.35
CA ASN A 322 25.31 -19.49 -2.90
C ASN A 322 26.18 -18.57 -2.00
N GLN A 323 26.76 -19.09 -0.91
CA GLN A 323 27.67 -18.39 0.01
C GLN A 323 27.08 -17.10 0.62
N LEU A 324 25.75 -17.06 0.84
CA LEU A 324 25.01 -15.86 1.21
C LEU A 324 25.09 -15.48 2.70
N LEU A 325 25.61 -16.36 3.56
CA LEU A 325 25.54 -16.17 5.01
C LEU A 325 26.18 -14.85 5.50
N LYS A 326 27.30 -14.45 4.89
CA LYS A 326 28.00 -13.19 5.24
C LYS A 326 27.20 -11.99 4.80
N GLN A 327 26.63 -12.06 3.59
CA GLN A 327 25.75 -11.00 3.05
C GLN A 327 24.52 -10.84 3.92
N ILE A 328 23.81 -11.91 4.26
CA ILE A 328 22.61 -11.90 5.11
C ILE A 328 22.91 -11.26 6.46
N LYS A 329 23.99 -11.62 7.14
CA LYS A 329 24.39 -11.02 8.43
C LYS A 329 24.64 -9.52 8.30
N ASN A 330 25.42 -9.10 7.30
CA ASN A 330 25.75 -7.70 7.08
C ASN A 330 24.50 -6.86 6.73
N THR A 331 23.62 -7.43 5.89
CA THR A 331 22.35 -6.79 5.53
C THR A 331 21.43 -6.67 6.73
N GLN A 332 21.34 -7.70 7.57
CA GLN A 332 20.53 -7.68 8.79
C GLN A 332 20.93 -6.58 9.77
N GLU A 333 22.23 -6.40 10.03
CA GLU A 333 22.72 -5.31 10.89
C GLU A 333 22.32 -3.92 10.37
N LYS A 334 22.33 -3.75 9.04
CA LYS A 334 21.92 -2.49 8.42
C LYS A 334 20.40 -2.30 8.47
N ILE A 335 19.60 -3.36 8.25
CA ILE A 335 18.15 -3.34 8.38
C ILE A 335 17.74 -2.95 9.80
N GLU A 336 18.36 -3.56 10.83
CA GLU A 336 18.10 -3.20 12.24
C GLU A 336 18.41 -1.73 12.54
N PHE A 337 19.45 -1.18 11.92
CA PHE A 337 19.74 0.24 12.00
C PHE A 337 18.68 1.09 11.29
N LEU A 338 18.30 0.75 10.06
CA LEU A 338 17.28 1.47 9.28
C LEU A 338 15.95 1.54 10.03
N GLN A 339 15.52 0.43 10.64
CA GLN A 339 14.29 0.35 11.41
C GLN A 339 14.26 1.27 12.65
N GLN A 340 15.42 1.68 13.16
CA GLN A 340 15.53 2.63 14.27
C GLN A 340 15.53 4.10 13.81
N THR A 341 15.56 4.36 12.50
CA THR A 341 15.57 5.73 11.96
C THR A 341 14.15 6.23 11.71
N TRP A 342 13.93 7.53 11.88
CA TRP A 342 12.65 8.14 11.53
C TRP A 342 12.32 7.99 10.03
N LEU A 343 13.34 8.04 9.18
CA LEU A 343 13.16 7.99 7.72
C LEU A 343 12.62 6.63 7.25
N PHE A 344 13.15 5.54 7.79
CA PHE A 344 12.90 4.17 7.33
C PHE A 344 12.19 3.27 8.35
N GLY A 345 12.03 3.71 9.59
CA GLY A 345 11.57 2.88 10.72
C GLY A 345 10.12 2.42 10.64
N GLU A 346 9.30 3.03 9.78
CA GLU A 346 7.91 2.65 9.64
C GLU A 346 7.59 2.27 8.18
N SER A 347 7.05 1.09 8.00
CA SER A 347 6.22 0.77 6.82
C SER A 347 6.92 0.58 5.48
N ILE A 348 8.22 0.28 5.47
CA ILE A 348 8.90 -0.16 4.24
C ILE A 348 8.92 -1.68 4.20
N SER A 349 8.56 -2.28 3.07
CA SER A 349 8.55 -3.74 2.91
C SER A 349 9.94 -4.35 3.09
N SER A 350 10.00 -5.57 3.64
CA SER A 350 11.26 -6.26 3.92
C SER A 350 12.17 -6.43 2.69
N PRO A 351 11.66 -6.72 1.48
CA PRO A 351 12.51 -6.77 0.28
C PRO A 351 13.17 -5.44 -0.04
N ILE A 352 12.44 -4.34 0.09
CA ILE A 352 12.97 -2.99 -0.15
C ILE A 352 13.97 -2.58 0.93
N GLN A 353 13.70 -2.88 2.20
CA GLN A 353 14.69 -2.68 3.26
C GLN A 353 16.00 -3.44 2.97
N SER A 354 15.89 -4.67 2.44
CA SER A 354 17.05 -5.45 2.02
C SER A 354 17.83 -4.79 0.88
N GLN A 355 17.14 -4.29 -0.15
CA GLN A 355 17.79 -3.58 -1.26
C GLN A 355 18.50 -2.30 -0.77
N ILE A 356 17.84 -1.49 0.04
CA ILE A 356 18.46 -0.29 0.63
C ILE A 356 19.69 -0.68 1.44
N ALA A 357 19.58 -1.66 2.33
CA ALA A 357 20.68 -2.13 3.17
C ALA A 357 21.86 -2.66 2.35
N GLN A 358 21.62 -3.31 1.21
CA GLN A 358 22.68 -3.78 0.30
C GLN A 358 23.42 -2.62 -0.37
N SER A 359 22.73 -1.53 -0.74
CA SER A 359 23.33 -0.34 -1.33
C SER A 359 24.11 0.53 -0.32
N MET A 360 23.93 0.29 1.00
CA MET A 360 24.59 1.07 2.05
C MET A 360 26.07 0.74 2.15
N SER A 361 26.91 1.77 2.17
CA SER A 361 28.34 1.70 2.51
C SER A 361 28.63 2.44 3.81
N LEU A 362 29.57 1.92 4.62
CA LEU A 362 29.95 2.52 5.90
C LEU A 362 31.27 3.29 5.78
N SER A 363 31.24 4.59 6.09
CA SER A 363 32.41 5.45 6.16
C SER A 363 32.66 5.92 7.60
N LYS A 364 33.94 6.15 7.94
CA LYS A 364 34.38 6.60 9.26
C LYS A 364 35.17 7.88 9.13
N TYR A 365 34.86 8.86 9.98
CA TYR A 365 35.46 10.20 9.98
C TYR A 365 35.98 10.54 11.36
N LYS A 366 37.10 11.27 11.40
CA LYS A 366 37.62 11.85 12.64
C LYS A 366 36.95 13.19 12.88
N LYS A 367 37.03 13.69 14.11
CA LYS A 367 36.60 15.05 14.44
C LYS A 367 37.37 16.06 13.55
N GLY A 368 36.64 16.94 12.88
CA GLY A 368 37.14 17.97 11.98
C GLY A 368 37.21 17.57 10.51
N ASP A 369 37.00 16.30 10.19
CA ASP A 369 36.99 15.87 8.79
C ASP A 369 35.78 16.45 8.04
N SER A 370 35.99 16.91 6.82
CA SER A 370 34.93 17.27 5.88
C SER A 370 34.36 16.03 5.23
N ILE A 371 33.04 16.01 5.06
CA ILE A 371 32.29 14.90 4.52
C ILE A 371 31.73 15.28 3.15
N GLU A 372 32.16 14.57 2.12
CA GLU A 372 31.57 14.71 0.79
C GLU A 372 30.17 14.06 0.78
N CYS A 373 29.21 14.76 0.19
CA CYS A 373 27.83 14.31 0.12
C CYS A 373 27.53 13.78 -1.29
N ASP A 374 27.54 12.45 -1.43
CA ASP A 374 27.16 11.75 -2.64
C ASP A 374 26.08 10.72 -2.32
N GLY A 375 24.82 11.10 -2.50
CA GLY A 375 23.66 10.30 -2.12
C GLY A 375 23.01 10.73 -0.79
N LEU A 376 22.31 9.80 -0.15
CA LEU A 376 21.67 10.02 1.14
C LEU A 376 22.60 9.53 2.26
N MET A 377 22.94 10.44 3.16
CA MET A 377 23.84 10.20 4.28
C MET A 377 23.06 10.00 5.57
N LEU A 378 23.33 8.94 6.32
CA LEU A 378 22.70 8.57 7.59
C LEU A 378 23.75 8.47 8.69
N VAL A 379 23.57 9.19 9.80
CA VAL A 379 24.50 9.09 10.95
C VAL A 379 24.24 7.79 11.70
N LYS A 380 25.21 6.86 11.63
CA LYS A 380 25.20 5.64 12.45
C LYS A 380 25.65 5.95 13.89
N GLU A 381 26.70 6.76 14.03
CA GLU A 381 27.30 7.14 15.30
C GLU A 381 27.95 8.51 15.18
N GLY A 382 27.98 9.30 16.29
CA GLY A 382 28.61 10.61 16.32
C GLY A 382 27.68 11.75 15.98
N LYS A 383 28.27 12.87 15.56
CA LYS A 383 27.57 14.12 15.22
C LYS A 383 28.22 14.81 14.03
N VAL A 384 27.38 15.37 13.15
CA VAL A 384 27.82 16.13 11.97
C VAL A 384 27.17 17.50 11.99
N GLU A 385 27.94 18.52 11.74
CA GLU A 385 27.48 19.89 11.52
C GLU A 385 27.28 20.11 10.03
N LEU A 386 26.07 20.53 9.67
CA LEU A 386 25.69 20.91 8.31
C LEU A 386 25.64 22.41 8.20
N THR A 387 26.28 22.95 7.19
CA THR A 387 26.23 24.39 6.86
C THR A 387 25.53 24.53 5.51
N GLY A 388 24.54 25.41 5.42
CA GLY A 388 23.80 25.67 4.20
C GLY A 388 23.45 27.13 3.99
N ARG A 389 22.81 27.44 2.86
CA ARG A 389 22.26 28.78 2.58
C ARG A 389 20.77 28.78 2.96
N GLY A 390 20.42 29.60 3.97
CA GLY A 390 19.04 29.90 4.29
C GLY A 390 18.32 30.74 3.23
N THR A 391 17.03 30.88 3.33
CA THR A 391 16.16 31.66 2.42
C THR A 391 16.59 33.14 2.30
N ASP A 392 17.15 33.72 3.37
CA ASP A 392 17.59 35.13 3.46
C ASP A 392 19.09 35.33 3.21
N LYS A 393 19.80 34.38 2.55
CA LYS A 393 21.26 34.37 2.37
C LYS A 393 22.08 34.31 3.68
N ALA A 394 21.43 34.11 4.82
CA ALA A 394 22.13 33.82 6.07
C ALA A 394 22.62 32.35 6.06
N GLU A 395 23.83 32.14 6.59
CA GLU A 395 24.31 30.77 6.81
C GLU A 395 23.42 30.08 7.89
N SER A 396 22.84 28.96 7.54
CA SER A 396 22.13 28.10 8.51
C SER A 396 23.07 26.99 8.97
N GLN A 397 23.11 26.75 10.29
CA GLN A 397 23.87 25.67 10.89
C GLN A 397 22.92 24.70 11.55
N HIS A 398 23.02 23.41 11.21
CA HIS A 398 22.25 22.33 11.81
C HIS A 398 23.19 21.22 12.25
N VAL A 399 22.93 20.64 13.41
CA VAL A 399 23.66 19.46 13.88
C VAL A 399 22.77 18.24 13.75
N VAL A 400 23.26 17.22 13.04
CA VAL A 400 22.60 15.92 12.89
C VAL A 400 23.36 14.86 13.71
N TRP A 401 22.58 13.92 14.29
CA TRP A 401 23.10 12.86 15.15
C TRP A 401 22.54 11.48 14.74
N LYS A 402 22.81 10.46 15.56
CA LYS A 402 22.43 9.08 15.28
C LYS A 402 20.97 8.95 14.82
N GLY A 403 20.78 8.34 13.65
CA GLY A 403 19.48 8.08 13.02
C GLY A 403 18.97 9.22 12.14
N GLU A 404 19.60 10.38 12.17
CA GLU A 404 19.27 11.51 11.29
C GLU A 404 20.06 11.44 9.98
N PHE A 405 19.57 12.17 8.96
CA PHE A 405 20.07 12.11 7.60
C PHE A 405 20.23 13.50 6.96
N TRP A 406 21.00 13.57 5.87
CA TRP A 406 21.09 14.71 4.94
C TRP A 406 21.50 14.20 3.55
N GLY A 407 21.53 15.08 2.57
CA GLY A 407 22.09 14.82 1.23
C GLY A 407 21.10 14.28 0.21
N GLY A 408 19.85 14.09 0.57
CA GLY A 408 18.80 13.66 -0.36
C GLY A 408 18.11 14.80 -1.13
N GLU A 409 18.51 16.06 -0.92
CA GLU A 409 17.82 17.24 -1.47
C GLU A 409 17.81 17.23 -3.00
N LYS A 410 18.89 16.80 -3.65
CA LYS A 410 18.99 16.68 -5.12
C LYS A 410 17.99 15.69 -5.72
N MET A 411 17.45 14.77 -4.91
CA MET A 411 16.46 13.80 -5.36
C MET A 411 15.05 14.39 -5.42
N ILE A 412 14.82 15.47 -4.68
CA ILE A 412 13.49 16.07 -4.48
C ILE A 412 13.41 17.42 -5.20
N SER A 413 14.51 18.17 -5.19
CA SER A 413 14.63 19.46 -5.86
C SER A 413 15.98 19.54 -6.58
N SER A 414 16.07 20.36 -7.63
CA SER A 414 17.30 20.54 -8.40
C SER A 414 18.44 21.25 -7.64
N GLU A 415 18.17 21.81 -6.45
CA GLU A 415 19.14 22.58 -5.67
C GLU A 415 19.34 21.96 -4.29
N SER A 416 20.60 21.59 -3.97
CA SER A 416 20.99 21.26 -2.61
C SER A 416 21.31 22.57 -1.87
N LYS A 417 20.66 22.75 -0.70
CA LYS A 417 20.90 23.92 0.16
C LYS A 417 22.05 23.70 1.13
N ILE A 418 22.49 22.46 1.31
CA ILE A 418 23.65 22.11 2.15
C ILE A 418 24.92 22.30 1.33
N SER A 419 25.80 23.18 1.78
CA SER A 419 27.07 23.52 1.14
C SER A 419 28.26 22.77 1.72
N CYS A 420 28.19 22.40 3.01
CA CYS A 420 29.26 21.71 3.71
C CYS A 420 28.75 20.82 4.83
N ALA A 421 29.43 19.71 5.08
CA ALA A 421 29.17 18.83 6.20
C ALA A 421 30.50 18.47 6.88
N ASN A 422 30.59 18.65 8.21
CA ASN A 422 31.82 18.43 8.98
C ASN A 422 31.55 17.54 10.19
N ALA A 423 32.41 16.57 10.42
CA ALA A 423 32.33 15.70 11.60
C ALA A 423 32.79 16.49 12.85
N ILE A 424 31.86 16.73 13.80
CA ILE A 424 32.20 17.43 15.07
C ILE A 424 32.60 16.48 16.20
N THR A 425 32.41 15.19 15.99
CA THR A 425 32.94 14.10 16.84
C THR A 425 33.57 13.03 15.95
N GLN A 426 34.14 11.98 16.54
CA GLN A 426 34.39 10.74 15.79
C GLN A 426 33.04 10.20 15.30
N THR A 427 32.89 9.99 13.99
CA THR A 427 31.60 9.76 13.35
C THR A 427 31.65 8.57 12.40
N GLN A 428 30.58 7.80 12.40
CA GLN A 428 30.32 6.73 11.42
C GLN A 428 29.05 7.07 10.65
N ILE A 429 29.12 6.94 9.33
CA ILE A 429 28.04 7.32 8.42
C ILE A 429 27.77 6.19 7.45
N TYR A 430 26.50 5.85 7.29
CA TYR A 430 26.04 5.07 6.15
C TYR A 430 25.72 6.01 4.98
N ASN A 431 26.26 5.70 3.82
CA ASN A 431 25.92 6.33 2.56
C ASN A 431 25.02 5.37 1.75
N ILE A 432 23.87 5.85 1.27
CA ILE A 432 22.99 5.17 0.34
C ILE A 432 23.17 5.85 -1.03
N SER A 433 23.87 5.16 -1.93
CA SER A 433 24.17 5.66 -3.28
C SER A 433 23.04 5.38 -4.28
N ASP A 434 22.28 4.32 -4.07
CA ASP A 434 21.11 4.01 -4.90
C ASP A 434 19.92 4.89 -4.52
N THR A 435 19.87 6.03 -5.18
CA THR A 435 18.84 7.04 -4.94
C THR A 435 17.53 6.76 -5.71
N GLU A 436 17.57 5.91 -6.75
CA GLU A 436 16.37 5.59 -7.54
C GLU A 436 15.36 4.81 -6.70
N ILE A 437 15.81 3.85 -5.90
CA ILE A 437 14.93 3.11 -4.96
C ILE A 437 14.20 4.08 -4.03
N LEU A 438 14.90 5.08 -3.49
CA LEU A 438 14.32 6.00 -2.51
C LEU A 438 13.27 6.93 -3.14
N GLN A 439 13.44 7.29 -4.43
CA GLN A 439 12.48 8.14 -5.15
C GLN A 439 11.14 7.41 -5.40
N GLN A 440 11.17 6.09 -5.51
CA GLN A 440 9.98 5.27 -5.75
C GLN A 440 9.11 5.09 -4.51
N ILE A 441 9.65 5.31 -3.30
CA ILE A 441 8.95 5.10 -2.03
C ILE A 441 8.29 6.40 -1.56
N PRO A 442 6.98 6.57 -1.71
CA PRO A 442 6.29 7.84 -1.46
C PRO A 442 6.49 8.40 -0.06
N ILE A 443 6.42 7.55 0.98
CA ILE A 443 6.58 7.98 2.37
C ILE A 443 8.01 8.46 2.68
N VAL A 444 9.03 7.85 2.08
CA VAL A 444 10.43 8.28 2.23
C VAL A 444 10.62 9.64 1.58
N ARG A 445 10.12 9.78 0.34
CA ARG A 445 10.16 11.03 -0.39
C ARG A 445 9.48 12.19 0.37
N TRP A 446 8.28 11.94 0.92
CA TRP A 446 7.58 12.92 1.74
C TRP A 446 8.37 13.29 3.01
N LYS A 447 8.93 12.33 3.76
CA LYS A 447 9.75 12.60 4.95
C LYS A 447 11.00 13.41 4.62
N MET A 448 11.60 13.16 3.45
CA MET A 448 12.73 13.95 2.97
C MET A 448 12.33 15.40 2.67
N LEU A 449 11.19 15.62 2.00
CA LEU A 449 10.62 16.94 1.75
C LEU A 449 10.35 17.70 3.06
N GLU A 450 9.70 17.07 4.01
CA GLU A 450 9.40 17.65 5.31
C GLU A 450 10.67 18.06 6.06
N GLN A 451 11.72 17.22 6.02
CA GLN A 451 12.99 17.53 6.69
C GLN A 451 13.73 18.67 6.00
N THR A 452 13.66 18.77 4.67
CA THR A 452 14.25 19.87 3.90
C THR A 452 13.55 21.19 4.24
N GLU A 453 12.22 21.21 4.28
CA GLU A 453 11.44 22.40 4.68
C GLU A 453 11.73 22.84 6.13
N LYS A 454 11.96 21.91 7.07
CA LYS A 454 12.32 22.24 8.47
C LYS A 454 13.71 22.85 8.64
N ARG A 455 14.61 22.61 7.68
CA ARG A 455 15.98 23.17 7.67
C ARG A 455 16.07 24.52 6.96
N GLU A 456 14.98 24.96 6.32
CA GLU A 456 14.84 26.29 5.75
C GLU A 456 14.54 27.33 6.82
#